data_db00e5659f1431dc991bd0d6f6294c8e
#
_entry.id   db00e5659f1431dc991bd0d6f6294c8e
#
_cell.length_a   1.000
_cell.length_b   1.000
_cell.length_c   1.000
_cell.angle_alpha   90.00
_cell.angle_beta   90.00
_cell.angle_gamma   90.00
#
_symmetry.space_group_name_H-M   'P 1'
#
loop_
_entity.id
_entity.type
_entity.pdbx_description
1 polymer ?
#
loop_
_entity_poly.entity_id
_entity_poly.type
_entity_poly.pdbx_seq_one_letter_code
_entity_poly.pdbx_strand_id
1 'polypeptide(L)'
;MPRSAWRSDHDEEDNRVTASLTLPPEQSANCAYFFDLDGTLAEIKPFPDQVVVPKTILQCLHRLATQNADALALISGRSMVELDALTTPFRFPLAGVHGAERRDINGQTHIVNLPEVIEREAGALLHAALVTLPGTTLETKGMAFALHYRQAPEHEAALVTLAERITRRWPQLALQHGKCVVEIKPKGSNKGDAIAAFMQEAPFAGRIPVFFGDDLTDETGFAVVNRAGGISVKVGSGPTQATWRLDSVRDVWHWLEKNNSSQQEPKATNNRRGGYESFSRSI
;
A
#
# COMPACT_ATOMS: atom_id res chain seq x y z
N MET A 1 -44.36 -51.67 14.75
CA MET A 1 -43.62 -50.59 15.37
C MET A 1 -42.51 -50.19 14.39
N PRO A 2 -42.64 -49.10 13.59
CA PRO A 2 -41.58 -48.67 12.70
C PRO A 2 -40.63 -47.70 13.40
N ARG A 3 -39.36 -47.89 13.14
CA ARG A 3 -38.26 -47.03 13.61
C ARG A 3 -38.27 -45.72 12.82
N SER A 4 -38.41 -44.60 13.50
CA SER A 4 -38.24 -43.25 12.95
C SER A 4 -36.77 -42.96 12.67
N ALA A 5 -36.45 -42.72 11.39
CA ALA A 5 -35.16 -42.23 10.94
C ALA A 5 -35.08 -40.71 11.24
N TRP A 6 -34.11 -40.34 12.03
CA TRP A 6 -33.70 -38.95 12.17
C TRP A 6 -32.84 -38.59 10.94
N ARG A 7 -33.34 -37.70 10.10
CA ARG A 7 -32.51 -37.02 9.09
C ARG A 7 -31.80 -35.90 9.81
N SER A 8 -30.49 -35.88 9.74
CA SER A 8 -29.65 -34.79 10.08
C SER A 8 -29.55 -33.80 8.91
N ASP A 9 -30.37 -32.76 8.93
CA ASP A 9 -30.25 -31.64 8.04
C ASP A 9 -29.15 -30.69 8.63
N HIS A 10 -27.93 -30.90 8.24
CA HIS A 10 -26.83 -29.96 8.41
C HIS A 10 -25.88 -30.11 7.24
N ASP A 11 -26.35 -29.71 6.07
CA ASP A 11 -25.51 -29.31 4.94
C ASP A 11 -26.11 -28.02 4.37
N GLU A 12 -26.16 -26.97 5.19
CA GLU A 12 -26.15 -25.62 4.65
C GLU A 12 -24.72 -25.34 4.18
N GLU A 13 -24.48 -25.69 2.92
CA GLU A 13 -23.34 -25.24 2.16
C GLU A 13 -23.21 -23.71 2.33
N ASP A 14 -22.15 -23.30 2.99
CA ASP A 14 -21.65 -21.91 3.03
C ASP A 14 -21.21 -21.53 1.60
N ASN A 15 -22.20 -21.33 0.75
CA ASN A 15 -22.05 -20.87 -0.63
C ASN A 15 -21.78 -19.36 -0.61
N ARG A 16 -20.73 -18.96 0.10
CA ARG A 16 -20.10 -17.67 -0.11
C ARG A 16 -19.47 -17.73 -1.49
N VAL A 17 -20.24 -17.26 -2.45
CA VAL A 17 -19.75 -16.88 -3.77
C VAL A 17 -18.50 -16.01 -3.55
N THR A 18 -17.33 -16.64 -3.66
CA THR A 18 -16.08 -15.90 -3.85
C THR A 18 -16.22 -15.23 -5.21
N ALA A 19 -16.76 -14.01 -5.22
CA ALA A 19 -16.76 -13.19 -6.41
C ALA A 19 -15.32 -13.18 -6.91
N SER A 20 -15.09 -13.74 -8.10
CA SER A 20 -13.81 -13.67 -8.78
C SER A 20 -13.53 -12.20 -8.97
N LEU A 21 -12.61 -11.65 -8.15
CA LEU A 21 -12.21 -10.27 -8.28
C LEU A 21 -11.52 -10.14 -9.63
N THR A 22 -12.10 -9.33 -10.50
CA THR A 22 -11.60 -9.10 -11.86
C THR A 22 -10.34 -8.23 -11.82
N LEU A 23 -9.60 -8.17 -12.93
CA LEU A 23 -8.45 -7.29 -13.08
C LEU A 23 -8.88 -5.82 -12.90
N PRO A 24 -8.08 -5.00 -12.20
CA PRO A 24 -8.39 -3.60 -12.03
C PRO A 24 -8.46 -2.90 -13.39
N PRO A 25 -9.32 -1.88 -13.52
CA PRO A 25 -9.45 -1.14 -14.78
C PRO A 25 -8.12 -0.53 -15.20
N GLU A 26 -7.99 -0.30 -16.50
CA GLU A 26 -6.86 0.42 -17.07
C GLU A 26 -6.82 1.86 -16.54
N GLN A 27 -5.65 2.48 -16.64
CA GLN A 27 -5.39 3.82 -16.19
C GLN A 27 -6.42 4.83 -16.73
N SER A 28 -6.90 5.72 -15.85
CA SER A 28 -7.73 6.87 -16.19
C SER A 28 -7.01 8.18 -15.83
N ALA A 29 -7.12 9.18 -16.69
CA ALA A 29 -6.46 10.48 -16.51
C ALA A 29 -6.95 11.29 -15.30
N ASN A 30 -8.05 10.88 -14.64
CA ASN A 30 -8.60 11.56 -13.47
C ASN A 30 -8.39 10.77 -12.17
N CYS A 31 -7.36 9.94 -12.11
CA CYS A 31 -7.05 9.14 -10.93
C CYS A 31 -5.92 9.75 -10.09
N ALA A 32 -5.96 9.45 -8.79
CA ALA A 32 -4.87 9.65 -7.85
C ALA A 32 -4.40 8.26 -7.40
N TYR A 33 -3.13 7.95 -7.60
CA TYR A 33 -2.59 6.61 -7.38
C TYR A 33 -1.85 6.52 -6.06
N PHE A 34 -2.12 5.46 -5.31
CA PHE A 34 -1.45 5.14 -4.06
C PHE A 34 -0.96 3.70 -4.12
N PHE A 35 0.26 3.46 -3.71
CA PHE A 35 0.84 2.12 -3.67
C PHE A 35 1.49 1.86 -2.32
N ASP A 36 1.18 0.71 -1.72
CA ASP A 36 2.06 0.13 -0.73
C ASP A 36 3.35 -0.38 -1.39
N LEU A 37 4.38 -0.69 -0.60
CA LEU A 37 5.68 -1.09 -1.12
C LEU A 37 5.93 -2.59 -0.97
N ASP A 38 6.03 -3.09 0.26
CA ASP A 38 6.41 -4.47 0.56
C ASP A 38 5.25 -5.44 0.28
N GLY A 39 5.41 -6.37 -0.64
CA GLY A 39 4.33 -7.26 -1.07
C GLY A 39 3.41 -6.67 -2.14
N THR A 40 3.65 -5.41 -2.54
CA THR A 40 2.87 -4.71 -3.58
C THR A 40 3.76 -4.28 -4.75
N LEU A 41 4.71 -3.37 -4.55
CA LEU A 41 5.69 -2.93 -5.56
C LEU A 41 6.99 -3.73 -5.51
N ALA A 42 7.30 -4.30 -4.37
CA ALA A 42 8.50 -5.10 -4.15
C ALA A 42 8.15 -6.45 -3.53
N GLU A 43 8.87 -7.50 -3.95
CA GLU A 43 8.76 -8.83 -3.34
C GLU A 43 9.21 -8.79 -1.88
N ILE A 44 8.45 -9.44 -1.00
CA ILE A 44 8.82 -9.59 0.41
C ILE A 44 10.10 -10.42 0.51
N LYS A 45 11.08 -9.93 1.28
CA LYS A 45 12.36 -10.59 1.52
C LYS A 45 12.48 -11.00 3.00
N PRO A 46 13.40 -11.95 3.31
CA PRO A 46 13.69 -12.33 4.69
C PRO A 46 14.12 -11.15 5.57
N PHE A 47 14.89 -10.21 5.00
CA PHE A 47 15.38 -9.02 5.68
C PHE A 47 14.96 -7.75 4.93
N PRO A 48 14.63 -6.66 5.65
CA PRO A 48 14.16 -5.40 5.04
C PRO A 48 15.17 -4.75 4.08
N ASP A 49 16.46 -4.88 4.37
CA ASP A 49 17.57 -4.34 3.55
C ASP A 49 17.78 -5.07 2.22
N GLN A 50 17.20 -6.26 2.06
CA GLN A 50 17.25 -7.04 0.82
C GLN A 50 16.15 -6.67 -0.18
N VAL A 51 15.21 -5.82 0.22
CA VAL A 51 14.09 -5.42 -0.63
C VAL A 51 14.58 -4.45 -1.71
N VAL A 52 14.14 -4.69 -2.94
CA VAL A 52 14.50 -3.86 -4.09
C VAL A 52 13.26 -3.66 -4.96
N VAL A 53 13.03 -2.44 -5.41
CA VAL A 53 12.07 -2.14 -6.48
C VAL A 53 12.84 -2.11 -7.80
N PRO A 54 12.46 -2.90 -8.83
CA PRO A 54 13.14 -2.90 -10.12
C PRO A 54 13.13 -1.50 -10.75
N LYS A 55 14.26 -1.10 -11.37
CA LYS A 55 14.38 0.22 -12.00
C LYS A 55 13.32 0.47 -13.07
N THR A 56 12.93 -0.57 -13.82
CA THR A 56 11.86 -0.49 -14.82
C THR A 56 10.52 -0.11 -14.18
N ILE A 57 10.22 -0.66 -12.99
CA ILE A 57 9.01 -0.36 -12.25
C ILE A 57 9.03 1.06 -11.69
N LEU A 58 10.17 1.52 -11.18
CA LEU A 58 10.34 2.92 -10.77
C LEU A 58 10.12 3.88 -11.94
N GLN A 59 10.58 3.54 -13.13
CA GLN A 59 10.32 4.32 -14.35
C GLN A 59 8.84 4.30 -14.74
N CYS A 60 8.15 3.16 -14.56
CA CYS A 60 6.71 3.06 -14.80
C CYS A 60 5.93 3.94 -13.82
N LEU A 61 6.27 3.91 -12.53
CA LEU A 61 5.65 4.77 -11.50
C LEU A 61 5.87 6.26 -11.81
N HIS A 62 7.08 6.64 -12.19
CA HIS A 62 7.38 8.02 -12.54
C HIS A 62 6.58 8.49 -13.76
N ARG A 63 6.45 7.66 -14.80
CA ARG A 63 5.60 7.96 -15.95
C ARG A 63 4.13 8.07 -15.58
N LEU A 64 3.63 7.13 -14.75
CA LEU A 64 2.26 7.16 -14.24
C LEU A 64 1.99 8.46 -13.46
N ALA A 65 2.91 8.89 -12.62
CA ALA A 65 2.82 10.15 -11.90
C ALA A 65 2.73 11.32 -12.88
N THR A 66 3.68 11.44 -13.80
CA THR A 66 3.74 12.53 -14.79
C THR A 66 2.46 12.62 -15.64
N GLN A 67 1.90 11.47 -16.05
CA GLN A 67 0.65 11.40 -16.82
C GLN A 67 -0.58 11.81 -16.01
N ASN A 68 -0.50 11.82 -14.69
CA ASN A 68 -1.59 12.17 -13.78
C ASN A 68 -1.29 13.43 -12.96
N ALA A 69 -0.51 14.36 -13.52
CA ALA A 69 -0.13 15.63 -12.89
C ALA A 69 0.51 15.43 -11.51
N ASP A 70 1.36 14.42 -11.39
CA ASP A 70 2.09 13.99 -10.19
C ASP A 70 1.18 13.51 -9.03
N ALA A 71 -0.08 13.15 -9.32
CA ALA A 71 -1.01 12.59 -8.33
C ALA A 71 -0.71 11.11 -8.05
N LEU A 72 0.50 10.82 -7.57
CA LEU A 72 0.93 9.51 -7.12
C LEU A 72 1.70 9.63 -5.81
N ALA A 73 1.38 8.76 -4.82
CA ALA A 73 2.09 8.69 -3.55
C ALA A 73 2.32 7.23 -3.12
N LEU A 74 3.39 7.01 -2.35
CA LEU A 74 3.69 5.74 -1.70
C LEU A 74 3.19 5.76 -0.24
N ILE A 75 2.58 4.67 0.21
CA ILE A 75 2.00 4.54 1.55
C ILE A 75 2.51 3.25 2.19
N SER A 76 3.44 3.34 3.14
CA SER A 76 4.13 2.16 3.66
C SER A 76 4.33 2.18 5.18
N GLY A 77 4.62 1.01 5.76
CA GLY A 77 5.13 0.87 7.13
C GLY A 77 6.62 1.24 7.26
N ARG A 78 7.35 1.38 6.14
CA ARG A 78 8.73 1.84 6.13
C ARG A 78 8.82 3.33 6.44
N SER A 79 9.98 3.76 6.95
CA SER A 79 10.27 5.18 7.14
C SER A 79 10.41 5.92 5.80
N MET A 80 10.21 7.25 5.82
CA MET A 80 10.43 8.11 4.64
C MET A 80 11.85 7.97 4.08
N VAL A 81 12.85 7.83 4.95
CA VAL A 81 14.25 7.67 4.56
C VAL A 81 14.48 6.37 3.78
N GLU A 82 13.89 5.26 4.23
CA GLU A 82 13.97 3.98 3.53
C GLU A 82 13.23 4.03 2.21
N LEU A 83 12.05 4.66 2.17
CA LEU A 83 11.27 4.83 0.93
C LEU A 83 12.04 5.64 -0.10
N ASP A 84 12.69 6.75 0.29
CA ASP A 84 13.53 7.55 -0.59
C ASP A 84 14.73 6.75 -1.14
N ALA A 85 15.37 5.94 -0.29
CA ALA A 85 16.47 5.08 -0.71
C ALA A 85 16.02 4.04 -1.75
N LEU A 86 14.87 3.39 -1.55
CA LEU A 86 14.31 2.37 -2.43
C LEU A 86 13.77 2.92 -3.76
N THR A 87 13.43 4.21 -3.81
CA THR A 87 12.86 4.84 -5.00
C THR A 87 13.84 5.72 -5.77
N THR A 88 15.08 5.86 -5.29
CA THR A 88 16.14 6.61 -5.99
C THR A 88 16.28 6.13 -7.45
N PRO A 89 16.35 7.05 -8.45
CA PRO A 89 16.54 8.51 -8.35
C PRO A 89 15.26 9.34 -8.26
N PHE A 90 14.08 8.72 -8.23
CA PHE A 90 12.80 9.42 -8.21
C PHE A 90 12.42 9.80 -6.78
N ARG A 91 11.74 10.93 -6.66
CA ARG A 91 11.24 11.43 -5.38
C ARG A 91 9.73 11.62 -5.47
N PHE A 92 8.99 10.74 -4.81
CA PHE A 92 7.53 10.78 -4.78
C PHE A 92 7.00 11.46 -3.51
N PRO A 93 5.79 12.02 -3.52
CA PRO A 93 4.98 12.15 -2.31
C PRO A 93 4.89 10.79 -1.62
N LEU A 94 4.97 10.77 -0.28
CA LEU A 94 4.94 9.50 0.44
C LEU A 94 4.43 9.65 1.88
N ALA A 95 3.93 8.55 2.42
CA ALA A 95 3.62 8.40 3.82
C ALA A 95 4.35 7.16 4.36
N GLY A 96 5.24 7.38 5.31
CA GLY A 96 5.97 6.36 6.05
C GLY A 96 5.36 6.08 7.40
N VAL A 97 5.83 4.99 8.03
CA VAL A 97 5.38 4.53 9.37
C VAL A 97 3.84 4.51 9.46
N HIS A 98 3.20 3.91 8.44
CA HIS A 98 1.73 3.83 8.31
C HIS A 98 1.00 5.18 8.36
N GLY A 99 1.66 6.27 7.94
CA GLY A 99 1.09 7.62 7.95
C GLY A 99 1.50 8.47 9.16
N ALA A 100 2.35 7.97 10.08
CA ALA A 100 2.89 8.78 11.17
C ALA A 100 3.86 9.85 10.67
N GLU A 101 4.44 9.66 9.52
CA GLU A 101 5.20 10.66 8.77
C GLU A 101 4.71 10.74 7.32
N ARG A 102 4.62 11.95 6.78
CA ARG A 102 4.13 12.19 5.41
C ARG A 102 4.88 13.35 4.78
N ARG A 103 5.21 13.23 3.50
CA ARG A 103 5.75 14.30 2.68
C ARG A 103 4.81 14.55 1.49
N ASP A 104 4.37 15.78 1.33
CA ASP A 104 3.49 16.21 0.24
C ASP A 104 4.28 16.44 -1.08
N ILE A 105 3.56 16.86 -2.12
CA ILE A 105 4.13 17.14 -3.45
C ILE A 105 5.13 18.31 -3.43
N ASN A 106 4.99 19.26 -2.51
CA ASN A 106 5.87 20.40 -2.36
C ASN A 106 7.12 20.08 -1.52
N GLY A 107 7.22 18.84 -1.01
CA GLY A 107 8.31 18.40 -0.14
C GLY A 107 8.12 18.80 1.33
N GLN A 108 6.96 19.31 1.70
CA GLN A 108 6.63 19.65 3.08
C GLN A 108 6.36 18.38 3.88
N THR A 109 6.98 18.28 5.06
CA THR A 109 6.86 17.08 5.90
C THR A 109 5.90 17.31 7.07
N HIS A 110 5.07 16.31 7.33
CA HIS A 110 4.17 16.24 8.46
C HIS A 110 4.56 15.02 9.28
N ILE A 111 4.97 15.20 10.52
CA ILE A 111 5.47 14.13 11.39
C ILE A 111 4.67 14.16 12.69
N VAL A 112 4.15 12.99 13.09
CA VAL A 112 3.54 12.83 14.41
C VAL A 112 4.67 12.72 15.43
N ASN A 113 4.83 13.75 16.26
CA ASN A 113 5.88 13.77 17.27
C ASN A 113 5.50 12.86 18.45
N LEU A 114 6.42 11.95 18.79
CA LEU A 114 6.42 11.25 20.06
C LEU A 114 7.32 12.03 21.02
N PRO A 115 6.90 12.32 22.27
CA PRO A 115 7.78 12.92 23.25
C PRO A 115 9.08 12.12 23.41
N GLU A 116 10.22 12.79 23.35
CA GLU A 116 11.57 12.17 23.39
C GLU A 116 11.76 11.25 24.61
N VAL A 117 11.15 11.61 25.74
CA VAL A 117 11.18 10.77 26.95
C VAL A 117 10.51 9.43 26.72
N ILE A 118 9.39 9.38 25.97
CA ILE A 118 8.68 8.14 25.65
C ILE A 118 9.50 7.30 24.69
N GLU A 119 10.05 7.92 23.64
CA GLU A 119 10.89 7.23 22.66
C GLU A 119 12.08 6.55 23.36
N ARG A 120 12.82 7.30 24.21
CA ARG A 120 13.97 6.79 24.93
C ARG A 120 13.60 5.67 25.93
N GLU A 121 12.57 5.88 26.77
CA GLU A 121 12.17 4.89 27.77
C GLU A 121 11.57 3.62 27.16
N ALA A 122 10.70 3.75 26.16
CA ALA A 122 10.13 2.62 25.45
C ALA A 122 11.22 1.84 24.72
N GLY A 123 12.10 2.51 23.99
CA GLY A 123 13.24 1.89 23.31
C GLY A 123 14.15 1.11 24.26
N ALA A 124 14.49 1.69 25.41
CA ALA A 124 15.31 1.02 26.42
C ALA A 124 14.65 -0.26 26.97
N LEU A 125 13.34 -0.21 27.27
CA LEU A 125 12.59 -1.38 27.74
C LEU A 125 12.49 -2.47 26.67
N LEU A 126 12.28 -2.11 25.42
CA LEU A 126 12.23 -3.03 24.29
C LEU A 126 13.59 -3.69 24.07
N HIS A 127 14.67 -2.92 24.02
CA HIS A 127 16.03 -3.47 23.91
C HIS A 127 16.36 -4.46 25.02
N ALA A 128 16.07 -4.11 26.27
CA ALA A 128 16.34 -4.98 27.42
C ALA A 128 15.55 -6.30 27.34
N ALA A 129 14.30 -6.26 26.88
CA ALA A 129 13.47 -7.45 26.77
C ALA A 129 13.93 -8.39 25.64
N LEU A 130 14.38 -7.85 24.51
CA LEU A 130 14.81 -8.66 23.35
C LEU A 130 16.09 -9.45 23.61
N VAL A 131 16.90 -9.07 24.59
CA VAL A 131 18.09 -9.84 25.00
C VAL A 131 17.73 -11.30 25.35
N THR A 132 16.54 -11.54 25.89
CA THR A 132 16.05 -12.86 26.27
C THR A 132 15.27 -13.58 25.16
N LEU A 133 15.12 -12.97 23.99
CA LEU A 133 14.34 -13.48 22.85
C LEU A 133 15.24 -13.60 21.60
N PRO A 134 16.12 -14.61 21.54
CA PRO A 134 17.09 -14.75 20.44
C PRO A 134 16.38 -14.92 19.09
N GLY A 135 16.95 -14.34 18.01
CA GLY A 135 16.37 -14.37 16.66
C GLY A 135 15.32 -13.29 16.43
N THR A 136 14.97 -12.50 17.44
CA THR A 136 14.14 -11.31 17.28
C THR A 136 14.99 -10.06 17.09
N THR A 137 14.47 -9.05 16.37
CA THR A 137 15.17 -7.78 16.18
C THR A 137 14.26 -6.60 16.44
N LEU A 138 14.84 -5.52 16.98
CA LEU A 138 14.19 -4.23 17.17
C LEU A 138 14.67 -3.26 16.08
N GLU A 139 13.72 -2.71 15.34
CA GLU A 139 13.93 -1.58 14.45
C GLU A 139 13.28 -0.34 15.07
N THR A 140 14.06 0.74 15.20
CA THR A 140 13.57 2.02 15.70
C THR A 140 13.37 2.98 14.52
N LYS A 141 12.15 3.52 14.39
CA LYS A 141 11.75 4.44 13.31
C LYS A 141 11.43 5.85 13.87
N GLY A 142 12.23 6.36 14.81
CA GLY A 142 11.93 7.59 15.53
C GLY A 142 10.70 7.43 16.42
N MET A 143 9.53 7.88 15.94
CA MET A 143 8.26 7.81 16.69
C MET A 143 7.66 6.38 16.81
N ALA A 144 8.26 5.36 16.20
CA ALA A 144 7.72 4.00 16.19
C ALA A 144 8.81 2.94 16.37
N PHE A 145 8.39 1.75 16.76
CA PHE A 145 9.24 0.58 16.98
C PHE A 145 8.65 -0.63 16.26
N ALA A 146 9.48 -1.39 15.54
CA ALA A 146 9.08 -2.65 14.92
C ALA A 146 9.85 -3.82 15.55
N LEU A 147 9.11 -4.80 16.05
CA LEU A 147 9.60 -6.01 16.69
C LEU A 147 9.46 -7.16 15.70
N HIS A 148 10.54 -7.50 15.02
CA HIS A 148 10.56 -8.55 14.01
C HIS A 148 10.81 -9.91 14.62
N TYR A 149 10.02 -10.93 14.21
CA TYR A 149 10.14 -12.31 14.67
C TYR A 149 10.10 -13.35 13.53
N ARG A 150 10.34 -12.92 12.28
CA ARG A 150 10.35 -13.83 11.13
C ARG A 150 11.33 -14.98 11.27
N GLN A 151 12.47 -14.77 11.96
CA GLN A 151 13.50 -15.78 12.20
C GLN A 151 13.28 -16.54 13.51
N ALA A 152 12.30 -16.15 14.32
CA ALA A 152 11.98 -16.72 15.63
C ALA A 152 10.47 -16.65 15.91
N PRO A 153 9.62 -17.32 15.08
CA PRO A 153 8.17 -17.23 15.17
C PRO A 153 7.61 -17.71 16.51
N GLU A 154 8.36 -18.55 17.25
CA GLU A 154 8.02 -19.00 18.60
C GLU A 154 7.92 -17.85 19.62
N HIS A 155 8.54 -16.70 19.34
CA HIS A 155 8.53 -15.53 20.20
C HIS A 155 7.38 -14.55 19.93
N GLU A 156 6.52 -14.80 18.97
CA GLU A 156 5.39 -13.92 18.61
C GLU A 156 4.56 -13.53 19.83
N ALA A 157 4.07 -14.50 20.60
CA ALA A 157 3.22 -14.24 21.77
C ALA A 157 3.93 -13.39 22.84
N ALA A 158 5.23 -13.60 23.04
CA ALA A 158 6.03 -12.81 23.96
C ALA A 158 6.17 -11.35 23.50
N LEU A 159 6.40 -11.14 22.20
CA LEU A 159 6.51 -9.80 21.61
C LEU A 159 5.19 -9.06 21.63
N VAL A 160 4.07 -9.72 21.34
CA VAL A 160 2.73 -9.13 21.45
C VAL A 160 2.48 -8.68 22.88
N THR A 161 2.72 -9.54 23.87
CA THR A 161 2.57 -9.22 25.30
C THR A 161 3.45 -8.03 25.71
N LEU A 162 4.69 -7.98 25.22
CA LEU A 162 5.62 -6.86 25.45
C LEU A 162 5.05 -5.56 24.85
N ALA A 163 4.61 -5.59 23.60
CA ALA A 163 4.03 -4.43 22.90
C ALA A 163 2.77 -3.92 23.60
N GLU A 164 1.87 -4.82 24.04
CA GLU A 164 0.70 -4.45 24.83
C GLU A 164 1.08 -3.78 26.17
N ARG A 165 2.13 -4.23 26.82
CA ARG A 165 2.62 -3.60 28.06
C ARG A 165 3.13 -2.20 27.80
N ILE A 166 3.84 -1.98 26.70
CA ILE A 166 4.33 -0.66 26.26
C ILE A 166 3.16 0.27 25.95
N THR A 167 2.19 -0.17 25.16
CA THR A 167 1.03 0.67 24.78
C THR A 167 0.09 0.97 25.95
N ARG A 168 0.01 0.08 26.95
CA ARG A 168 -0.71 0.38 28.21
C ARG A 168 0.01 1.43 29.05
N ARG A 169 1.34 1.43 29.07
CA ARG A 169 2.12 2.44 29.80
C ARG A 169 2.06 3.81 29.13
N TRP A 170 2.04 3.86 27.81
CA TRP A 170 1.95 5.09 27.03
C TRP A 170 0.75 5.07 26.07
N PRO A 171 -0.41 5.60 26.50
CA PRO A 171 -1.65 5.58 25.72
C PRO A 171 -1.60 6.35 24.39
N GLN A 172 -0.55 7.15 24.15
CA GLN A 172 -0.25 7.81 22.87
C GLN A 172 0.21 6.83 21.80
N LEU A 173 0.63 5.62 22.20
CA LEU A 173 1.06 4.55 21.32
C LEU A 173 -0.06 3.55 21.09
N ALA A 174 -0.05 2.92 19.94
CA ALA A 174 -0.93 1.83 19.55
C ALA A 174 -0.12 0.65 19.00
N LEU A 175 -0.62 -0.55 19.22
CA LEU A 175 -0.09 -1.78 18.65
C LEU A 175 -0.67 -1.99 17.26
N GLN A 176 0.18 -2.40 16.32
CA GLN A 176 -0.16 -2.80 14.96
C GLN A 176 0.43 -4.18 14.68
N HIS A 177 -0.39 -5.14 14.27
CA HIS A 177 0.08 -6.42 13.77
C HIS A 177 0.44 -6.32 12.30
N GLY A 178 1.57 -6.90 11.91
CA GLY A 178 2.01 -7.08 10.54
C GLY A 178 2.50 -8.51 10.27
N LYS A 179 3.04 -8.77 9.10
CA LYS A 179 3.49 -10.10 8.69
C LYS A 179 4.85 -10.46 9.31
N CYS A 180 4.84 -11.22 10.40
CA CYS A 180 6.00 -11.56 11.24
C CYS A 180 6.66 -10.33 11.90
N VAL A 181 5.86 -9.32 12.23
CA VAL A 181 6.28 -8.12 12.94
C VAL A 181 5.15 -7.62 13.84
N VAL A 182 5.50 -7.08 14.99
CA VAL A 182 4.59 -6.30 15.84
C VAL A 182 5.14 -4.89 15.92
N GLU A 183 4.34 -3.92 15.54
CA GLU A 183 4.73 -2.52 15.56
C GLU A 183 4.05 -1.77 16.70
N ILE A 184 4.80 -0.85 17.30
CA ILE A 184 4.32 0.11 18.29
C ILE A 184 4.51 1.47 17.66
N LYS A 185 3.43 2.17 17.41
CA LYS A 185 3.42 3.43 16.64
C LYS A 185 2.50 4.46 17.28
N PRO A 186 2.57 5.74 16.88
CA PRO A 186 1.65 6.75 17.35
C PRO A 186 0.19 6.35 17.07
N LYS A 187 -0.66 6.54 18.08
CA LYS A 187 -2.09 6.29 17.96
C LYS A 187 -2.73 7.26 16.96
N GLY A 188 -3.66 6.76 16.15
CA GLY A 188 -4.39 7.57 15.16
C GLY A 188 -3.68 7.67 13.81
N SER A 189 -2.53 7.02 13.63
CA SER A 189 -1.87 6.94 12.32
C SER A 189 -2.17 5.61 11.64
N ASN A 190 -2.72 5.65 10.43
CA ASN A 190 -2.94 4.48 9.58
C ASN A 190 -2.90 4.88 8.10
N LYS A 191 -2.80 3.89 7.21
CA LYS A 191 -2.67 4.13 5.77
C LYS A 191 -3.91 4.82 5.18
N GLY A 192 -5.10 4.57 5.71
CA GLY A 192 -6.34 5.23 5.30
C GLY A 192 -6.34 6.73 5.59
N ASP A 193 -5.90 7.13 6.80
CA ASP A 193 -5.80 8.55 7.16
C ASP A 193 -4.77 9.28 6.29
N ALA A 194 -3.66 8.61 5.95
CA ALA A 194 -2.66 9.17 5.04
C ALA A 194 -3.24 9.41 3.63
N ILE A 195 -3.97 8.44 3.07
CA ILE A 195 -4.66 8.59 1.78
C ILE A 195 -5.69 9.71 1.85
N ALA A 196 -6.52 9.75 2.91
CA ALA A 196 -7.51 10.81 3.09
C ALA A 196 -6.87 12.21 3.16
N ALA A 197 -5.71 12.34 3.81
CA ALA A 197 -4.97 13.59 3.86
C ALA A 197 -4.46 14.03 2.48
N PHE A 198 -3.87 13.12 1.69
CA PHE A 198 -3.47 13.42 0.31
C PHE A 198 -4.67 13.85 -0.54
N MET A 199 -5.81 13.20 -0.41
CA MET A 199 -7.02 13.52 -1.18
C MET A 199 -7.62 14.89 -0.87
N GLN A 200 -7.15 15.60 0.17
CA GLN A 200 -7.57 16.97 0.49
C GLN A 200 -6.67 18.04 -0.16
N GLU A 201 -5.55 17.67 -0.75
CA GLU A 201 -4.56 18.60 -1.28
C GLU A 201 -4.24 18.34 -2.75
N ALA A 202 -3.81 19.40 -3.47
CA ALA A 202 -3.32 19.25 -4.84
C ALA A 202 -2.02 18.41 -4.85
N PRO A 203 -1.83 17.56 -5.88
CA PRO A 203 -2.66 17.37 -7.09
C PRO A 203 -3.73 16.28 -6.95
N PHE A 204 -3.92 15.70 -5.78
CA PHE A 204 -4.81 14.55 -5.53
C PHE A 204 -6.28 14.94 -5.40
N ALA A 205 -6.57 16.13 -4.91
CA ALA A 205 -7.92 16.59 -4.64
C ALA A 205 -8.83 16.55 -5.89
N GLY A 206 -10.06 16.04 -5.69
CA GLY A 206 -11.06 15.94 -6.76
C GLY A 206 -10.85 14.79 -7.75
N ARG A 207 -9.84 13.93 -7.54
CA ARG A 207 -9.56 12.74 -8.34
C ARG A 207 -10.19 11.49 -7.76
N ILE A 208 -10.23 10.43 -8.55
CA ILE A 208 -10.65 9.09 -8.11
C ILE A 208 -9.45 8.40 -7.48
N PRO A 209 -9.47 8.05 -6.17
CA PRO A 209 -8.37 7.37 -5.54
C PRO A 209 -8.27 5.91 -6.03
N VAL A 210 -7.05 5.46 -6.29
CA VAL A 210 -6.71 4.08 -6.65
C VAL A 210 -5.62 3.62 -5.69
N PHE A 211 -5.85 2.55 -4.92
CA PHE A 211 -4.90 2.06 -3.93
C PHE A 211 -4.61 0.57 -4.09
N PHE A 212 -3.32 0.22 -4.18
CA PHE A 212 -2.79 -1.14 -4.24
C PHE A 212 -2.11 -1.48 -2.91
N GLY A 213 -2.46 -2.64 -2.33
CA GLY A 213 -1.89 -3.11 -1.06
C GLY A 213 -2.03 -4.62 -0.87
N ASP A 214 -1.20 -5.22 -0.01
CA ASP A 214 -1.13 -6.68 0.17
C ASP A 214 -1.46 -7.15 1.59
N ASP A 215 -1.38 -6.29 2.61
CA ASP A 215 -1.44 -6.69 4.01
C ASP A 215 -2.69 -6.16 4.74
N LEU A 216 -2.88 -6.65 5.96
CA LEU A 216 -3.95 -6.21 6.86
C LEU A 216 -3.93 -4.69 7.12
N THR A 217 -2.73 -4.09 7.13
CA THR A 217 -2.56 -2.65 7.31
C THR A 217 -3.16 -1.82 6.18
N ASP A 218 -3.32 -2.41 4.98
CA ASP A 218 -3.90 -1.77 3.80
C ASP A 218 -5.42 -1.71 3.83
N GLU A 219 -6.06 -2.55 4.65
CA GLU A 219 -7.52 -2.59 4.75
C GLU A 219 -8.12 -1.24 5.16
N THR A 220 -7.43 -0.47 6.01
CA THR A 220 -7.85 0.91 6.34
C THR A 220 -7.83 1.82 5.11
N GLY A 221 -6.84 1.65 4.24
CA GLY A 221 -6.74 2.34 2.96
C GLY A 221 -7.85 1.93 1.99
N PHE A 222 -8.10 0.63 1.84
CA PHE A 222 -9.20 0.11 1.02
C PHE A 222 -10.55 0.67 1.47
N ALA A 223 -10.80 0.74 2.79
CA ALA A 223 -12.04 1.31 3.32
C ALA A 223 -12.22 2.79 2.94
N VAL A 224 -11.16 3.59 3.00
CA VAL A 224 -11.19 5.01 2.63
C VAL A 224 -11.45 5.17 1.14
N VAL A 225 -10.71 4.42 0.31
CA VAL A 225 -10.83 4.44 -1.14
C VAL A 225 -12.24 4.01 -1.60
N ASN A 226 -12.77 2.92 -1.03
CA ASN A 226 -14.11 2.43 -1.34
C ASN A 226 -15.19 3.47 -1.01
N ARG A 227 -15.11 4.13 0.17
CA ARG A 227 -16.05 5.20 0.55
C ARG A 227 -16.00 6.40 -0.39
N ALA A 228 -14.84 6.68 -0.97
CA ALA A 228 -14.67 7.74 -1.97
C ALA A 228 -15.09 7.32 -3.39
N GLY A 229 -15.67 6.13 -3.58
CA GLY A 229 -16.02 5.60 -4.90
C GLY A 229 -14.81 5.28 -5.78
N GLY A 230 -13.67 5.02 -5.16
CA GLY A 230 -12.41 4.71 -5.80
C GLY A 230 -12.20 3.22 -6.11
N ILE A 231 -10.97 2.89 -6.47
CA ILE A 231 -10.55 1.56 -6.90
C ILE A 231 -9.54 1.02 -5.88
N SER A 232 -9.93 0.00 -5.13
CA SER A 232 -9.07 -0.69 -4.17
C SER A 232 -8.64 -2.04 -4.72
N VAL A 233 -7.34 -2.32 -4.69
CA VAL A 233 -6.74 -3.51 -5.31
C VAL A 233 -5.94 -4.29 -4.27
N LYS A 234 -6.43 -5.45 -3.90
CA LYS A 234 -5.69 -6.42 -3.07
C LYS A 234 -4.64 -7.13 -3.90
N VAL A 235 -3.41 -7.18 -3.42
CA VAL A 235 -2.35 -8.01 -3.97
C VAL A 235 -2.23 -9.28 -3.13
N GLY A 236 -2.19 -10.44 -3.80
CA GLY A 236 -2.14 -11.74 -3.14
C GLY A 236 -3.49 -12.24 -2.61
N SER A 237 -3.44 -13.35 -1.89
CA SER A 237 -4.59 -14.08 -1.35
C SER A 237 -5.12 -13.51 -0.03
N GLY A 238 -6.16 -14.16 0.51
CA GLY A 238 -6.75 -13.85 1.80
C GLY A 238 -7.98 -12.94 1.74
N PRO A 239 -8.68 -12.79 2.88
CA PRO A 239 -9.87 -11.95 2.98
C PRO A 239 -9.48 -10.47 2.82
N THR A 240 -10.37 -9.70 2.18
CA THR A 240 -10.17 -8.27 1.95
C THR A 240 -11.49 -7.58 1.66
N GLN A 241 -11.56 -6.29 1.96
CA GLN A 241 -12.63 -5.40 1.50
C GLN A 241 -12.28 -4.68 0.18
N ALA A 242 -11.12 -4.95 -0.41
CA ALA A 242 -10.78 -4.42 -1.72
C ALA A 242 -11.74 -4.93 -2.80
N THR A 243 -12.05 -4.09 -3.78
CA THR A 243 -13.01 -4.40 -4.85
C THR A 243 -12.37 -5.15 -6.04
N TRP A 244 -11.03 -5.12 -6.13
CA TRP A 244 -10.24 -5.76 -7.18
C TRP A 244 -9.10 -6.58 -6.57
N ARG A 245 -8.55 -7.51 -7.37
CA ARG A 245 -7.42 -8.35 -6.93
C ARG A 245 -6.42 -8.57 -8.06
N LEU A 246 -5.16 -8.58 -7.66
CA LEU A 246 -4.03 -9.12 -8.43
C LEU A 246 -3.39 -10.23 -7.59
N ASP A 247 -2.91 -11.30 -8.23
CA ASP A 247 -2.44 -12.47 -7.49
C ASP A 247 -1.04 -12.29 -6.90
N SER A 248 -0.23 -11.40 -7.47
CA SER A 248 1.17 -11.24 -7.08
C SER A 248 1.72 -9.83 -7.36
N VAL A 249 2.89 -9.53 -6.77
CA VAL A 249 3.71 -8.35 -7.11
C VAL A 249 3.99 -8.27 -8.61
N ARG A 250 4.22 -9.40 -9.28
CA ARG A 250 4.48 -9.44 -10.72
C ARG A 250 3.29 -8.99 -11.55
N ASP A 251 2.07 -9.25 -11.07
CA ASP A 251 0.85 -8.79 -11.76
C ASP A 251 0.69 -7.28 -11.60
N VAL A 252 1.12 -6.70 -10.47
CA VAL A 252 1.20 -5.23 -10.31
C VAL A 252 2.22 -4.65 -11.30
N TRP A 253 3.39 -5.26 -11.45
CA TRP A 253 4.40 -4.81 -12.43
C TRP A 253 3.85 -4.87 -13.85
N HIS A 254 3.20 -5.98 -14.21
CA HIS A 254 2.59 -6.15 -15.53
C HIS A 254 1.49 -5.10 -15.79
N TRP A 255 0.64 -4.83 -14.77
CA TRP A 255 -0.37 -3.78 -14.86
C TRP A 255 0.27 -2.41 -15.09
N LEU A 256 1.34 -2.08 -14.37
CA LEU A 256 2.09 -0.83 -14.55
C LEU A 256 2.70 -0.71 -15.95
N GLU A 257 3.34 -1.78 -16.45
CA GLU A 257 3.98 -1.82 -17.77
C GLU A 257 2.96 -1.67 -18.90
N LYS A 258 1.85 -2.40 -18.83
CA LYS A 258 0.76 -2.35 -19.80
C LYS A 258 0.16 -0.94 -19.90
N ASN A 259 -0.13 -0.35 -18.76
CA ASN A 259 -0.72 1.00 -18.71
C ASN A 259 0.23 2.10 -19.20
N ASN A 260 1.54 1.88 -19.11
CA ASN A 260 2.53 2.79 -19.67
C ASN A 260 2.73 2.61 -21.19
N SER A 261 2.38 1.45 -21.75
CA SER A 261 2.53 1.16 -23.19
C SER A 261 1.34 1.64 -24.02
N SER A 262 0.14 1.60 -23.46
CA SER A 262 -1.12 1.90 -24.16
C SER A 262 -1.26 3.36 -24.66
N GLN A 263 -0.39 4.27 -24.21
CA GLN A 263 -0.43 5.68 -24.61
C GLN A 263 0.64 6.07 -25.64
N GLN A 264 1.43 5.12 -26.14
CA GLN A 264 2.46 5.41 -27.16
C GLN A 264 1.98 5.31 -28.62
N GLU A 265 0.74 4.86 -28.85
CA GLU A 265 0.18 4.94 -30.20
C GLU A 265 -0.45 6.33 -30.45
N PRO A 266 0.17 7.19 -31.28
CA PRO A 266 -0.51 8.37 -31.78
C PRO A 266 -1.69 7.90 -32.62
N LYS A 267 -2.91 8.31 -32.28
CA LYS A 267 -4.07 8.14 -33.18
C LYS A 267 -3.68 8.67 -34.53
N ALA A 268 -3.45 7.78 -35.48
CA ALA A 268 -3.21 8.12 -36.86
C ALA A 268 -4.46 8.89 -37.35
N THR A 269 -4.36 10.21 -37.46
CA THR A 269 -5.35 11.06 -38.10
C THR A 269 -5.39 10.67 -39.56
N ASN A 270 -6.40 9.89 -39.89
CA ASN A 270 -6.70 9.50 -41.28
C ASN A 270 -7.20 10.75 -42.04
N ASN A 271 -6.26 11.57 -42.47
CA ASN A 271 -6.53 12.76 -43.27
C ASN A 271 -6.69 12.30 -44.71
N ARG A 272 -7.88 11.81 -45.08
CA ARG A 272 -8.27 11.63 -46.48
C ARG A 272 -8.31 13.02 -47.12
N ARG A 273 -7.22 13.39 -47.77
CA ARG A 273 -7.22 14.51 -48.75
C ARG A 273 -8.15 14.12 -49.89
N GLY A 274 -9.30 14.77 -49.93
CA GLY A 274 -10.17 14.77 -51.09
C GLY A 274 -9.41 15.32 -52.31
N GLY A 275 -9.46 14.57 -53.41
CA GLY A 275 -8.88 14.98 -54.67
C GLY A 275 -9.51 16.25 -55.20
N TYR A 276 -8.69 17.19 -55.62
CA TYR A 276 -9.09 18.30 -56.47
C TYR A 276 -9.03 17.85 -57.92
N GLU A 277 -10.16 17.71 -58.55
CA GLU A 277 -10.28 17.62 -60.01
C GLU A 277 -9.92 18.96 -60.62
N SER A 278 -8.95 18.93 -61.52
CA SER A 278 -8.57 20.05 -62.34
C SER A 278 -9.58 20.17 -63.51
N PHE A 279 -10.32 21.26 -63.60
CA PHE A 279 -11.03 21.67 -64.82
C PHE A 279 -10.13 22.57 -65.69
N SER A 280 -9.61 21.97 -66.74
CA SER A 280 -9.09 22.75 -67.87
C SER A 280 -10.22 23.38 -68.62
N ARG A 281 -10.16 24.70 -68.88
CA ARG A 281 -10.84 25.35 -69.96
C ARG A 281 -9.87 26.19 -70.82
N SER A 282 -9.73 25.72 -72.05
CA SER A 282 -9.17 26.49 -73.14
C SER A 282 -10.15 27.62 -73.56
N ILE A 283 -9.70 28.81 -73.79
CA ILE A 283 -9.75 29.62 -74.98
C ILE A 283 -8.79 30.78 -74.78
#